data_ddc5f1ed1fa57ce762417a5624f78217
#
_entry.id   ddc5f1ed1fa57ce762417a5624f78217
#
_cell.length_a   1.000
_cell.length_b   1.000
_cell.length_c   1.000
_cell.angle_alpha   90.00
_cell.angle_beta   90.00
_cell.angle_gamma   90.00
#
_symmetry.space_group_name_H-M   'P 1'
#
loop_
_entity.id
_entity.type
_entity.pdbx_description
1 polymer ?
#
loop_
_entity_poly.entity_id
_entity_poly.type
_entity_poly.pdbx_seq_one_letter_code
_entity_poly.pdbx_strand_id
1 'polypeptide(L)'
;MQDLIPYLIFTMIGYLSGSVMYSKLLPSLFKHVDITKISDDGNPGAGNVFKNIGPSFGMLCLFCDIFKGIIPVALCLYYLTWDNPLFSMVLAAPVLGHARKGKAIAVSFGVLLGLLPSSWMVLYLAVPFIFFSTLVRFNPHAWRVVIAFLCFILTVYVRVPIPALQLGALLVTITVVARHGIYIKSTHEKLRVDLGWNPGWLKRRE
;
A
#
# COMPACT_ATOMS: atom_id res chain seq x y z
N MET A 1 2.27 31.98 3.02
CA MET A 1 3.52 31.52 2.34
C MET A 1 4.51 30.85 3.30
N GLN A 2 4.48 31.20 4.60
CA GLN A 2 5.44 30.65 5.58
C GLN A 2 5.30 29.10 5.75
N ASP A 3 4.11 28.53 5.57
CA ASP A 3 3.90 27.10 5.76
C ASP A 3 4.18 26.22 4.52
N LEU A 4 4.33 26.83 3.33
CA LEU A 4 4.53 26.09 2.09
C LEU A 4 5.84 25.27 2.11
N ILE A 5 6.93 25.90 2.50
CA ILE A 5 8.28 25.28 2.45
C ILE A 5 8.37 24.02 3.31
N PRO A 6 7.93 24.00 4.59
CA PRO A 6 7.96 22.81 5.42
C PRO A 6 7.19 21.63 4.81
N TYR A 7 5.96 21.84 4.29
CA TYR A 7 5.20 20.77 3.66
C TYR A 7 5.86 20.24 2.39
N LEU A 8 6.49 21.10 1.58
CA LEU A 8 7.25 20.67 0.41
C LEU A 8 8.47 19.83 0.80
N ILE A 9 9.17 20.21 1.87
CA ILE A 9 10.28 19.42 2.40
C ILE A 9 9.81 18.02 2.81
N PHE A 10 8.74 17.91 3.61
CA PHE A 10 8.20 16.61 4.02
C PHE A 10 7.64 15.80 2.86
N THR A 11 7.04 16.46 1.86
CA THR A 11 6.61 15.81 0.60
C THR A 11 7.82 15.21 -0.13
N MET A 12 8.90 15.95 -0.26
CA MET A 12 10.14 15.48 -0.90
C MET A 12 10.78 14.33 -0.12
N ILE A 13 10.89 14.46 1.21
CA ILE A 13 11.38 13.38 2.09
C ILE A 13 10.51 12.13 1.92
N GLY A 14 9.19 12.27 1.94
CA GLY A 14 8.25 11.17 1.74
C GLY A 14 8.41 10.49 0.40
N TYR A 15 8.55 11.26 -0.68
CA TYR A 15 8.74 10.72 -2.03
C TYR A 15 10.07 9.95 -2.17
N LEU A 16 11.16 10.51 -1.66
CA LEU A 16 12.47 9.87 -1.67
C LEU A 16 12.48 8.59 -0.82
N SER A 17 11.93 8.65 0.40
CA SER A 17 11.76 7.49 1.28
C SER A 17 10.96 6.38 0.58
N GLY A 18 9.81 6.73 0.01
CA GLY A 18 8.96 5.80 -0.73
C GLY A 18 9.65 5.17 -1.94
N SER A 19 10.54 5.90 -2.61
CA SER A 19 11.28 5.44 -3.80
C SER A 19 12.30 4.34 -3.51
N VAL A 20 12.70 4.14 -2.26
CA VAL A 20 13.58 3.05 -1.85
C VAL A 20 12.80 1.73 -1.89
N MET A 21 13.25 0.80 -2.73
CA MET A 21 12.61 -0.51 -2.91
C MET A 21 13.28 -1.56 -2.03
N TYR A 22 12.93 -1.60 -0.73
CA TYR A 22 13.56 -2.52 0.23
C TYR A 22 13.39 -3.99 -0.17
N SER A 23 12.22 -4.35 -0.70
CA SER A 23 11.96 -5.70 -1.20
C SER A 23 12.76 -6.10 -2.44
N LYS A 24 13.44 -5.16 -3.10
CA LYS A 24 14.47 -5.44 -4.11
C LYS A 24 15.88 -5.34 -3.53
N LEU A 25 16.13 -4.29 -2.76
CA LEU A 25 17.45 -3.94 -2.23
C LEU A 25 17.99 -5.00 -1.27
N LEU A 26 17.19 -5.38 -0.26
CA LEU A 26 17.64 -6.33 0.77
C LEU A 26 17.94 -7.73 0.22
N PRO A 27 17.06 -8.35 -0.62
CA PRO A 27 17.40 -9.60 -1.28
C PRO A 27 18.64 -9.53 -2.15
N SER A 28 18.84 -8.44 -2.88
CA SER A 28 20.02 -8.25 -3.72
C SER A 28 21.29 -8.16 -2.91
N LEU A 29 21.28 -7.42 -1.79
CA LEU A 29 22.47 -7.23 -0.95
C LEU A 29 22.83 -8.47 -0.13
N PHE A 30 21.85 -9.13 0.49
CA PHE A 30 22.11 -10.18 1.47
C PHE A 30 21.96 -11.60 0.94
N LYS A 31 21.26 -11.77 -0.18
CA LYS A 31 21.02 -13.10 -0.80
C LYS A 31 21.52 -13.20 -2.24
N HIS A 32 22.03 -12.09 -2.79
CA HIS A 32 22.47 -11.99 -4.20
C HIS A 32 21.36 -12.38 -5.19
N VAL A 33 20.09 -12.12 -4.83
CA VAL A 33 18.91 -12.46 -5.62
C VAL A 33 18.19 -11.19 -6.08
N ASP A 34 17.98 -11.06 -7.38
CA ASP A 34 17.07 -10.04 -7.93
C ASP A 34 15.63 -10.59 -7.96
N ILE A 35 14.82 -10.16 -6.98
CA ILE A 35 13.44 -10.62 -6.83
C ILE A 35 12.58 -10.36 -8.07
N THR A 36 12.89 -9.34 -8.87
CA THR A 36 12.13 -9.02 -10.07
C THR A 36 12.33 -10.03 -11.20
N LYS A 37 13.41 -10.79 -11.16
CA LYS A 37 13.72 -11.83 -12.17
C LYS A 37 13.12 -13.19 -11.84
N ILE A 38 12.83 -13.44 -10.55
CA ILE A 38 12.34 -14.74 -10.07
C ILE A 38 10.86 -14.71 -9.66
N SER A 39 10.24 -13.52 -9.60
CA SER A 39 8.81 -13.39 -9.29
C SER A 39 7.96 -13.48 -10.56
N ASP A 40 6.78 -14.09 -10.44
CA ASP A 40 5.86 -14.35 -11.55
C ASP A 40 5.39 -13.06 -12.26
N ASP A 41 5.30 -11.96 -11.51
CA ASP A 41 4.78 -10.67 -11.99
C ASP A 41 5.84 -9.57 -12.11
N GLY A 42 7.13 -9.90 -11.92
CA GLY A 42 8.24 -8.94 -11.95
C GLY A 42 8.17 -7.84 -10.89
N ASN A 43 7.23 -7.91 -9.93
CA ASN A 43 7.03 -6.88 -8.94
C ASN A 43 7.98 -7.02 -7.76
N PRO A 44 8.76 -5.98 -7.40
CA PRO A 44 9.66 -6.00 -6.25
C PRO A 44 8.91 -5.75 -4.93
N GLY A 45 7.86 -6.53 -4.65
CA GLY A 45 7.06 -6.40 -3.44
C GLY A 45 7.39 -7.46 -2.39
N ALA A 46 7.13 -7.15 -1.11
CA ALA A 46 7.38 -8.06 0.01
C ALA A 46 6.70 -9.43 -0.17
N GLY A 47 5.50 -9.48 -0.79
CA GLY A 47 4.80 -10.73 -1.08
C GLY A 47 5.62 -11.70 -1.95
N ASN A 48 6.35 -11.18 -2.92
CA ASN A 48 7.25 -12.00 -3.75
C ASN A 48 8.49 -12.46 -2.97
N VAL A 49 8.97 -11.63 -2.03
CA VAL A 49 10.06 -12.03 -1.13
C VAL A 49 9.61 -13.16 -0.20
N PHE A 50 8.39 -13.08 0.38
CA PHE A 50 7.78 -14.17 1.15
C PHE A 50 7.75 -15.47 0.37
N LYS A 51 7.28 -15.42 -0.88
CA LYS A 51 7.08 -16.60 -1.73
C LYS A 51 8.40 -17.23 -2.18
N ASN A 52 9.38 -16.41 -2.59
CA ASN A 52 10.55 -16.90 -3.31
C ASN A 52 11.82 -16.99 -2.46
N ILE A 53 11.89 -16.26 -1.32
CA ILE A 53 13.09 -16.24 -0.45
C ILE A 53 12.78 -16.79 0.93
N GLY A 54 11.57 -16.55 1.44
CA GLY A 54 11.11 -17.09 2.71
C GLY A 54 10.47 -16.05 3.65
N PRO A 55 9.78 -16.56 4.70
CA PRO A 55 8.93 -15.72 5.55
C PRO A 55 9.71 -14.66 6.33
N SER A 56 10.84 -15.01 6.94
CA SER A 56 11.61 -14.07 7.76
C SER A 56 12.10 -12.86 6.95
N PHE A 57 12.60 -13.12 5.75
CA PHE A 57 13.12 -12.08 4.86
C PHE A 57 11.98 -11.24 4.26
N GLY A 58 10.85 -11.89 3.93
CA GLY A 58 9.64 -11.21 3.49
C GLY A 58 9.08 -10.29 4.56
N MET A 59 9.09 -10.72 5.83
CA MET A 59 8.65 -9.90 6.97
C MET A 59 9.54 -8.67 7.16
N LEU A 60 10.87 -8.84 7.09
CA LEU A 60 11.81 -7.71 7.16
C LEU A 60 11.52 -6.68 6.06
N CYS A 61 11.36 -7.13 4.81
CA CYS A 61 11.04 -6.26 3.69
C CYS A 61 9.69 -5.55 3.87
N LEU A 62 8.68 -6.26 4.39
CA LEU A 62 7.36 -5.70 4.67
C LEU A 62 7.45 -4.59 5.72
N PHE A 63 8.16 -4.82 6.84
CA PHE A 63 8.35 -3.80 7.86
C PHE A 63 9.07 -2.57 7.30
N CYS A 64 10.17 -2.75 6.55
CA CYS A 64 10.87 -1.63 5.93
C CYS A 64 9.95 -0.83 4.97
N ASP A 65 9.12 -1.52 4.18
CA ASP A 65 8.17 -0.88 3.26
C ASP A 65 7.02 -0.16 4.01
N ILE A 66 6.63 -0.62 5.19
CA ILE A 66 5.67 0.07 6.07
C ILE A 66 6.35 1.29 6.74
N PHE A 67 7.52 1.11 7.36
CA PHE A 67 8.20 2.18 8.10
C PHE A 67 8.59 3.37 7.21
N LYS A 68 8.95 3.14 5.94
CA LYS A 68 9.23 4.26 5.01
C LYS A 68 8.02 5.13 4.71
N GLY A 69 6.79 4.62 4.94
CA GLY A 69 5.56 5.40 4.89
C GLY A 69 5.25 6.10 6.22
N ILE A 70 5.45 5.40 7.36
CA ILE A 70 5.20 5.93 8.70
C ILE A 70 6.06 7.16 8.97
N ILE A 71 7.37 7.04 8.79
CA ILE A 71 8.34 8.03 9.25
C ILE A 71 8.07 9.44 8.69
N PRO A 72 7.97 9.67 7.37
CA PRO A 72 7.77 11.01 6.85
C PRO A 72 6.43 11.64 7.26
N VAL A 73 5.35 10.82 7.39
CA VAL A 73 4.04 11.31 7.79
C VAL A 73 4.02 11.65 9.28
N ALA A 74 4.53 10.76 10.13
CA ALA A 74 4.61 10.99 11.58
C ALA A 74 5.50 12.19 11.92
N LEU A 75 6.65 12.33 11.26
CA LEU A 75 7.52 13.48 11.45
C LEU A 75 6.86 14.78 10.99
N CYS A 76 6.14 14.78 9.88
CA CYS A 76 5.39 15.95 9.45
C CYS A 76 4.35 16.35 10.50
N LEU A 77 3.58 15.39 11.05
CA LEU A 77 2.57 15.67 12.07
C LEU A 77 3.15 16.07 13.43
N TYR A 78 4.39 15.72 13.71
CA TYR A 78 5.09 16.18 14.91
C TYR A 78 5.39 17.69 14.89
N TYR A 79 5.68 18.24 13.69
CA TYR A 79 6.04 19.64 13.50
C TYR A 79 4.91 20.51 12.91
N LEU A 80 3.98 19.92 12.20
CA LEU A 80 2.96 20.59 11.41
C LEU A 80 1.58 19.95 11.65
N THR A 81 0.53 20.54 11.06
CA THR A 81 -0.85 20.04 11.16
C THR A 81 -1.36 19.44 9.86
N TRP A 82 -2.36 18.59 9.93
CA TRP A 82 -3.08 18.10 8.74
C TRP A 82 -4.15 19.04 8.19
N ASP A 83 -4.46 20.15 8.88
CA ASP A 83 -5.50 21.09 8.44
C ASP A 83 -5.08 21.85 7.17
N ASN A 84 -3.78 21.92 6.91
CA ASN A 84 -3.26 22.53 5.69
C ASN A 84 -3.47 21.58 4.49
N PRO A 85 -4.08 22.06 3.37
CA PRO A 85 -4.29 21.25 2.16
C PRO A 85 -3.03 20.59 1.61
N LEU A 86 -1.86 21.18 1.82
CA LEU A 86 -0.57 20.63 1.40
C LEU A 86 -0.21 19.29 2.09
N PHE A 87 -0.82 19.00 3.25
CA PHE A 87 -0.62 17.72 3.91
C PHE A 87 -1.09 16.53 3.05
N SER A 88 -2.05 16.74 2.15
CA SER A 88 -2.45 15.73 1.18
C SER A 88 -1.29 15.23 0.31
N MET A 89 -0.37 16.11 -0.04
CA MET A 89 0.83 15.77 -0.80
C MET A 89 1.82 14.96 0.05
N VAL A 90 1.99 15.32 1.34
CA VAL A 90 2.84 14.58 2.28
C VAL A 90 2.32 13.14 2.44
N LEU A 91 1.00 12.97 2.56
CA LEU A 91 0.37 11.66 2.70
C LEU A 91 0.55 10.81 1.43
N ALA A 92 0.43 11.39 0.25
CA ALA A 92 0.54 10.69 -1.02
C ALA A 92 1.99 10.40 -1.45
N ALA A 93 2.94 11.25 -1.07
CA ALA A 93 4.31 11.24 -1.60
C ALA A 93 5.05 9.89 -1.42
N PRO A 94 5.04 9.22 -0.25
CA PRO A 94 5.71 7.92 -0.11
C PRO A 94 5.10 6.85 -1.01
N VAL A 95 3.78 6.90 -1.20
CA VAL A 95 3.04 5.96 -2.06
C VAL A 95 3.39 6.18 -3.53
N LEU A 96 3.43 7.43 -3.97
CA LEU A 96 3.85 7.83 -5.32
C LEU A 96 5.31 7.41 -5.60
N GLY A 97 6.21 7.64 -4.64
CA GLY A 97 7.60 7.21 -4.74
C GLY A 97 7.73 5.71 -4.96
N HIS A 98 7.02 4.91 -4.15
CA HIS A 98 7.02 3.45 -4.27
C HIS A 98 6.38 2.97 -5.57
N ALA A 99 5.30 3.60 -6.01
CA ALA A 99 4.51 3.21 -7.17
C ALA A 99 5.27 3.30 -8.50
N ARG A 100 6.40 3.99 -8.56
CA ARG A 100 7.27 4.00 -9.74
C ARG A 100 7.74 2.60 -10.15
N LYS A 101 7.99 1.72 -9.17
CA LYS A 101 8.56 0.38 -9.42
C LYS A 101 7.75 -0.75 -8.77
N GLY A 102 6.83 -0.43 -7.85
CA GLY A 102 6.03 -1.41 -7.09
C GLY A 102 4.54 -1.14 -7.15
N LYS A 103 3.76 -1.95 -6.41
CA LYS A 103 2.29 -1.86 -6.34
C LYS A 103 1.79 -1.05 -5.13
N ALA A 104 2.68 -0.60 -4.25
CA ALA A 104 2.50 0.37 -3.17
C ALA A 104 1.54 -0.01 -2.02
N ILE A 105 1.14 -1.27 -1.84
CA ILE A 105 0.19 -1.68 -0.79
C ILE A 105 0.78 -1.44 0.61
N ALA A 106 1.98 -1.98 0.90
CA ALA A 106 2.59 -1.91 2.23
C ALA A 106 2.87 -0.46 2.67
N VAL A 107 3.40 0.37 1.77
CA VAL A 107 3.66 1.78 2.06
C VAL A 107 2.37 2.58 2.25
N SER A 108 1.24 2.19 1.62
CA SER A 108 -0.07 2.80 1.88
C SER A 108 -0.54 2.54 3.31
N PHE A 109 -0.37 1.30 3.81
CA PHE A 109 -0.59 1.05 5.25
C PHE A 109 0.36 1.87 6.12
N GLY A 110 1.61 2.03 5.69
CA GLY A 110 2.60 2.84 6.40
C GLY A 110 2.18 4.29 6.56
N VAL A 111 1.77 4.97 5.50
CA VAL A 111 1.34 6.38 5.59
C VAL A 111 0.10 6.55 6.47
N LEU A 112 -0.83 5.58 6.45
CA LEU A 112 -2.00 5.62 7.33
C LEU A 112 -1.66 5.31 8.80
N LEU A 113 -0.70 4.43 9.07
CA LEU A 113 -0.15 4.19 10.41
C LEU A 113 0.58 5.42 10.94
N GLY A 114 1.24 6.20 10.08
CA GLY A 114 1.89 7.46 10.43
C GLY A 114 0.94 8.54 10.94
N LEU A 115 -0.39 8.38 10.74
CA LEU A 115 -1.42 9.27 11.29
C LEU A 115 -1.78 8.96 12.76
N LEU A 116 -1.35 7.82 13.30
CA LEU A 116 -1.65 7.43 14.68
C LEU A 116 -0.87 8.29 15.70
N PRO A 117 -1.43 8.54 16.89
CA PRO A 117 -2.75 8.12 17.37
C PRO A 117 -3.90 9.06 16.94
N SER A 118 -3.60 10.13 16.21
CA SER A 118 -4.54 11.19 15.92
C SER A 118 -5.67 10.78 14.95
N SER A 119 -5.41 9.79 14.07
CA SER A 119 -6.44 9.26 13.17
C SER A 119 -6.31 7.75 12.98
N TRP A 120 -7.44 7.05 13.03
CA TRP A 120 -7.55 5.60 12.84
C TRP A 120 -7.90 5.21 11.39
N MET A 121 -7.57 6.05 10.41
CA MET A 121 -7.86 5.80 8.98
C MET A 121 -7.26 4.48 8.48
N VAL A 122 -6.20 3.99 9.11
CA VAL A 122 -5.61 2.68 8.78
C VAL A 122 -6.64 1.55 8.89
N LEU A 123 -7.58 1.62 9.83
CA LEU A 123 -8.64 0.61 9.98
C LEU A 123 -9.64 0.63 8.82
N TYR A 124 -9.88 1.80 8.21
CA TYR A 124 -10.78 1.92 7.06
C TYR A 124 -10.23 1.21 5.82
N LEU A 125 -8.90 1.04 5.74
CA LEU A 125 -8.26 0.22 4.71
C LEU A 125 -8.07 -1.24 5.18
N ALA A 126 -7.64 -1.45 6.43
CA ALA A 126 -7.32 -2.78 6.95
C ALA A 126 -8.55 -3.72 6.97
N VAL A 127 -9.70 -3.21 7.42
CA VAL A 127 -10.92 -4.02 7.53
C VAL A 127 -11.36 -4.57 6.16
N PRO A 128 -11.61 -3.75 5.12
CA PRO A 128 -11.98 -4.29 3.82
C PRO A 128 -10.84 -5.12 3.19
N PHE A 129 -9.58 -4.75 3.40
CA PHE A 129 -8.45 -5.50 2.86
C PHE A 129 -8.38 -6.92 3.44
N ILE A 130 -8.55 -7.08 4.76
CA ILE A 130 -8.59 -8.38 5.43
C ILE A 130 -9.84 -9.15 4.99
N PHE A 131 -11.01 -8.50 4.99
CA PHE A 131 -12.27 -9.13 4.58
C PHE A 131 -12.16 -9.74 3.18
N PHE A 132 -11.69 -8.98 2.19
CA PHE A 132 -11.51 -9.45 0.81
C PHE A 132 -10.27 -10.34 0.61
N SER A 133 -9.45 -10.53 1.63
CA SER A 133 -8.32 -11.47 1.58
C SER A 133 -8.65 -12.81 2.22
N THR A 134 -9.63 -12.86 3.14
CA THR A 134 -9.94 -14.05 3.95
C THR A 134 -11.31 -14.62 3.65
N LEU A 135 -12.35 -13.81 3.70
CA LEU A 135 -13.75 -14.25 3.61
C LEU A 135 -14.28 -14.28 2.17
N VAL A 136 -14.00 -13.26 1.38
CA VAL A 136 -14.42 -13.19 -0.03
C VAL A 136 -13.19 -12.99 -0.89
N ARG A 137 -12.67 -14.06 -1.47
CA ARG A 137 -11.42 -14.00 -2.23
C ARG A 137 -11.70 -13.67 -3.69
N PHE A 138 -11.14 -12.57 -4.15
CA PHE A 138 -11.12 -12.23 -5.57
C PHE A 138 -9.81 -12.72 -6.21
N ASN A 139 -9.91 -13.38 -7.33
CA ASN A 139 -8.79 -13.82 -8.14
C ASN A 139 -8.88 -13.17 -9.55
N PRO A 140 -7.78 -12.62 -10.09
CA PRO A 140 -6.48 -12.43 -9.44
C PRO A 140 -6.54 -11.46 -8.26
N HIS A 141 -5.53 -11.54 -7.37
CA HIS A 141 -5.47 -10.76 -6.12
C HIS A 141 -5.55 -9.24 -6.32
N ALA A 142 -5.23 -8.74 -7.51
CA ALA A 142 -5.28 -7.33 -7.84
C ALA A 142 -6.72 -6.75 -7.72
N TRP A 143 -7.75 -7.53 -8.02
CA TRP A 143 -9.14 -7.09 -7.88
C TRP A 143 -9.53 -6.83 -6.43
N ARG A 144 -9.10 -7.69 -5.49
CA ARG A 144 -9.40 -7.44 -4.07
C ARG A 144 -8.71 -6.19 -3.53
N VAL A 145 -7.50 -5.87 -4.03
CA VAL A 145 -6.82 -4.62 -3.67
C VAL A 145 -7.61 -3.42 -4.18
N VAL A 146 -8.02 -3.43 -5.45
CA VAL A 146 -8.83 -2.37 -6.04
C VAL A 146 -10.12 -2.15 -5.23
N ILE A 147 -10.87 -3.23 -4.95
CA ILE A 147 -12.13 -3.15 -4.20
C ILE A 147 -11.89 -2.64 -2.77
N ALA A 148 -10.85 -3.13 -2.08
CA ALA A 148 -10.52 -2.67 -0.73
C ALA A 148 -10.19 -1.16 -0.69
N PHE A 149 -9.45 -0.65 -1.68
CA PHE A 149 -9.14 0.78 -1.77
C PHE A 149 -10.35 1.63 -2.16
N LEU A 150 -11.28 1.11 -2.96
CA LEU A 150 -12.56 1.79 -3.23
C LEU A 150 -13.45 1.86 -1.98
N CYS A 151 -13.52 0.79 -1.18
CA CYS A 151 -14.19 0.82 0.11
C CYS A 151 -13.52 1.80 1.09
N PHE A 152 -12.18 1.82 1.11
CA PHE A 152 -11.40 2.74 1.92
C PHE A 152 -11.75 4.21 1.61
N ILE A 153 -11.68 4.62 0.34
CA ILE A 153 -11.93 6.02 -0.02
C ILE A 153 -13.37 6.44 0.25
N LEU A 154 -14.34 5.55 -0.01
CA LEU A 154 -15.74 5.81 0.32
C LEU A 154 -15.92 6.04 1.83
N THR A 155 -15.31 5.17 2.66
CA THR A 155 -15.37 5.30 4.13
C THR A 155 -14.71 6.60 4.59
N VAL A 156 -13.56 6.99 4.01
CA VAL A 156 -12.88 8.24 4.34
C VAL A 156 -13.77 9.45 4.05
N TYR A 157 -14.41 9.51 2.88
CA TYR A 157 -15.31 10.64 2.54
C TYR A 157 -16.50 10.75 3.47
N VAL A 158 -17.02 9.62 3.98
CA VAL A 158 -18.17 9.62 4.89
C VAL A 158 -17.78 9.94 6.34
N ARG A 159 -16.57 9.50 6.78
CA ARG A 159 -16.20 9.49 8.22
C ARG A 159 -15.14 10.52 8.61
N VAL A 160 -14.41 11.09 7.68
CA VAL A 160 -13.29 12.00 7.94
C VAL A 160 -13.59 13.38 7.36
N PRO A 161 -14.04 14.36 8.18
CA PRO A 161 -14.41 15.68 7.71
C PRO A 161 -13.19 16.63 7.55
N ILE A 162 -12.04 16.09 7.10
CA ILE A 162 -10.79 16.86 6.93
C ILE A 162 -10.37 16.79 5.45
N PRO A 163 -10.54 17.91 4.69
CA PRO A 163 -10.31 17.90 3.24
C PRO A 163 -8.92 17.45 2.82
N ALA A 164 -7.89 17.81 3.58
CA ALA A 164 -6.52 17.38 3.27
C ALA A 164 -6.33 15.87 3.39
N LEU A 165 -6.94 15.22 4.39
CA LEU A 165 -6.91 13.77 4.54
C LEU A 165 -7.74 13.07 3.47
N GLN A 166 -8.91 13.63 3.10
CA GLN A 166 -9.73 13.11 2.00
C GLN A 166 -8.98 13.17 0.67
N LEU A 167 -8.36 14.31 0.35
CA LEU A 167 -7.58 14.46 -0.87
C LEU A 167 -6.34 13.54 -0.87
N GLY A 168 -5.62 13.45 0.24
CA GLY A 168 -4.48 12.54 0.39
C GLY A 168 -4.89 11.07 0.20
N ALA A 169 -5.99 10.63 0.82
CA ALA A 169 -6.53 9.30 0.65
C ALA A 169 -6.96 9.01 -0.80
N LEU A 170 -7.54 10.01 -1.49
CA LEU A 170 -7.88 9.92 -2.91
C LEU A 170 -6.65 9.71 -3.77
N LEU A 171 -5.59 10.51 -3.57
CA LEU A 171 -4.33 10.38 -4.31
C LEU A 171 -3.66 9.02 -4.09
N VAL A 172 -3.65 8.53 -2.83
CA VAL A 172 -3.18 7.19 -2.49
C VAL A 172 -4.00 6.13 -3.22
N THR A 173 -5.33 6.23 -3.16
CA THR A 173 -6.25 5.28 -3.82
C THR A 173 -6.03 5.26 -5.33
N ILE A 174 -6.03 6.41 -5.99
CA ILE A 174 -5.79 6.51 -7.45
C ILE A 174 -4.46 5.85 -7.82
N THR A 175 -3.40 6.12 -7.05
CA THR A 175 -2.06 5.58 -7.31
C THR A 175 -2.05 4.05 -7.26
N VAL A 176 -2.63 3.46 -6.20
CA VAL A 176 -2.65 2.01 -6.02
C VAL A 176 -3.57 1.34 -7.04
N VAL A 177 -4.76 1.89 -7.26
CA VAL A 177 -5.72 1.36 -8.24
C VAL A 177 -5.14 1.39 -9.65
N ALA A 178 -4.48 2.48 -10.06
CA ALA A 178 -3.83 2.58 -11.36
C ALA A 178 -2.75 1.49 -11.54
N ARG A 179 -1.89 1.25 -10.53
CA ARG A 179 -0.86 0.21 -10.60
C ARG A 179 -1.42 -1.20 -10.69
N HIS A 180 -2.53 -1.48 -10.00
CA HIS A 180 -3.22 -2.77 -10.07
C HIS A 180 -4.03 -2.91 -11.36
N GLY A 181 -4.64 -1.84 -11.86
CA GLY A 181 -5.34 -1.81 -13.14
C GLY A 181 -4.44 -2.15 -14.33
N ILE A 182 -3.20 -1.62 -14.34
CA ILE A 182 -2.20 -1.99 -15.35
C ILE A 182 -1.92 -3.50 -15.30
N TYR A 183 -1.74 -4.06 -14.11
CA TYR A 183 -1.52 -5.49 -13.94
C TYR A 183 -2.72 -6.34 -14.39
N ILE A 184 -3.95 -5.97 -14.03
CA ILE A 184 -5.18 -6.65 -14.46
C ILE A 184 -5.27 -6.68 -16.01
N LYS A 185 -4.96 -5.55 -16.65
CA LYS A 185 -4.95 -5.46 -18.11
C LYS A 185 -3.92 -6.39 -18.76
N SER A 186 -2.72 -6.50 -18.15
CA SER A 186 -1.63 -7.29 -18.74
C SER A 186 -1.82 -8.80 -18.59
N THR A 187 -2.55 -9.27 -17.58
CA THR A 187 -2.73 -10.70 -17.31
C THR A 187 -3.90 -11.31 -18.04
N HIS A 188 -4.86 -10.49 -18.55
CA HIS A 188 -6.11 -10.95 -19.17
C HIS A 188 -6.90 -11.99 -18.35
N GLU A 189 -6.59 -12.15 -17.06
CA GLU A 189 -7.26 -13.10 -16.20
C GLU A 189 -8.70 -12.66 -15.89
N LYS A 190 -9.66 -13.58 -16.06
CA LYS A 190 -11.06 -13.32 -15.70
C LYS A 190 -11.23 -13.24 -14.20
N LEU A 191 -12.06 -12.30 -13.77
CA LEU A 191 -12.46 -12.20 -12.36
C LEU A 191 -13.15 -13.48 -11.91
N ARG A 192 -12.63 -14.09 -10.85
CA ARG A 192 -13.25 -15.21 -10.12
C ARG A 192 -13.47 -14.79 -8.69
N VAL A 193 -14.59 -15.19 -8.13
CA VAL A 193 -14.95 -14.89 -6.74
C VAL A 193 -15.10 -16.22 -6.00
N ASP A 194 -14.25 -16.44 -5.00
CA ASP A 194 -14.28 -17.62 -4.17
C ASP A 194 -14.70 -17.20 -2.76
N LEU A 195 -15.71 -17.84 -2.19
CA LEU A 195 -16.04 -17.70 -0.79
C LEU A 195 -14.99 -18.42 0.05
N GLY A 196 -14.33 -17.69 0.94
CA GLY A 196 -13.16 -18.17 1.68
C GLY A 196 -13.41 -19.37 2.61
N TRP A 197 -14.66 -19.72 2.85
CA TRP A 197 -15.10 -20.88 3.62
C TRP A 197 -15.54 -22.01 2.69
N ASN A 198 -14.60 -22.54 1.93
CA ASN A 198 -14.79 -23.86 1.29
C ASN A 198 -13.83 -24.84 1.98
N PRO A 199 -14.29 -25.57 3.00
CA PRO A 199 -13.46 -26.57 3.64
C PRO A 199 -13.10 -27.61 2.57
N GLY A 200 -11.79 -27.83 2.39
CA GLY A 200 -11.24 -28.67 1.29
C GLY A 200 -11.76 -30.13 1.21
N TRP A 201 -12.58 -30.59 2.20
CA TRP A 201 -13.27 -31.85 2.18
C TRP A 201 -14.54 -31.82 1.30
N LEU A 202 -15.01 -30.67 0.82
CA LEU A 202 -16.11 -30.55 -0.15
C LEU A 202 -15.67 -30.68 -1.61
N LYS A 203 -14.38 -30.86 -1.91
CA LYS A 203 -13.97 -31.32 -3.25
C LYS A 203 -14.47 -32.74 -3.44
N ARG A 204 -15.65 -32.85 -4.00
CA ARG A 204 -16.14 -34.16 -4.48
C ARG A 204 -15.13 -34.69 -5.46
N ARG A 205 -14.81 -35.97 -5.28
CA ARG A 205 -14.15 -36.80 -6.28
C ARG A 205 -15.05 -36.80 -7.53
N GLU A 206 -14.61 -36.18 -8.57
CA GLU A 206 -15.00 -36.46 -9.94
C GLU A 206 -13.86 -37.20 -10.61
#